data_4d28bf60b6368ef5cfc65ff7d4bcb305
#
_entry.id   4d28bf60b6368ef5cfc65ff7d4bcb305
#
_cell.length_a   1.000
_cell.length_b   1.000
_cell.length_c   1.000
_cell.angle_alpha   90.00
_cell.angle_beta   90.00
_cell.angle_gamma   90.00
#
_symmetry.space_group_name_H-M   'P 1'
#
loop_
_entity.id
_entity.type
_entity.pdbx_description
1 polymer ?
#
loop_
_entity_poly.entity_id
_entity_poly.type
_entity_poly.pdbx_seq_one_letter_code
_entity_poly.pdbx_strand_id
1 'polypeptide(L)'
;GGFVHQVQWGGKSPFETVNGQMPVGFDNYLNVVFGKLNPKGQNLPDFESTNRIGNHLGSVDLGLEIDTYGATLLMYRQSLVEDGSLFYLSNLMDGLNGLKIKRKNSYGADFEINEFLLEFFYSKSQGGDKFIEGDGKARGKDDYFNHVQVRDGWSYYNRTIGIPVISPTTETSWRWP
;
A
#
# COMPACT_ATOMS: atom_id res chain seq x y z
N GLY A 1 14.12 4.12 9.82
CA GLY A 1 12.92 4.27 9.00
C GLY A 1 13.13 3.75 7.58
N GLY A 2 12.06 3.50 6.87
CA GLY A 2 12.05 3.02 5.51
C GLY A 2 10.92 3.62 4.69
N PHE A 3 11.07 3.54 3.37
CA PHE A 3 10.03 3.85 2.40
C PHE A 3 10.02 2.76 1.35
N VAL A 4 8.85 2.20 1.09
CA VAL A 4 8.63 1.20 0.06
C VAL A 4 7.63 1.74 -0.95
N HIS A 5 7.94 1.62 -2.23
CA HIS A 5 7.04 1.95 -3.31
C HIS A 5 7.06 0.84 -4.35
N GLN A 6 5.90 0.30 -4.64
CA GLN A 6 5.70 -0.78 -5.59
C GLN A 6 4.63 -0.39 -6.59
N VAL A 7 4.75 -0.83 -7.82
CA VAL A 7 3.78 -0.53 -8.89
C VAL A 7 3.50 -1.78 -9.71
N GLN A 8 2.22 -2.11 -9.85
CA GLN A 8 1.77 -3.03 -10.89
C GLN A 8 1.58 -2.23 -12.18
N TRP A 9 2.34 -2.54 -13.20
CA TRP A 9 2.38 -1.78 -14.44
C TRP A 9 2.54 -2.67 -15.66
N GLY A 10 1.92 -2.26 -16.77
CA GLY A 10 1.97 -2.97 -18.04
C GLY A 10 1.02 -4.17 -18.09
N GLY A 11 1.09 -4.94 -19.15
CA GLY A 11 0.25 -6.12 -19.38
C GLY A 11 -1.00 -5.83 -20.18
N LYS A 12 -2.02 -6.66 -20.00
CA LYS A 12 -3.31 -6.58 -20.69
C LYS A 12 -4.46 -6.55 -19.70
N SER A 13 -5.45 -5.71 -19.94
CA SER A 13 -6.68 -5.65 -19.18
C SER A 13 -7.83 -5.26 -20.12
N PRO A 14 -9.04 -5.79 -19.97
CA PRO A 14 -10.21 -5.30 -20.68
C PRO A 14 -10.76 -4.00 -20.10
N PHE A 15 -10.24 -3.53 -18.96
CA PHE A 15 -10.75 -2.40 -18.20
C PHE A 15 -9.82 -1.20 -18.30
N GLU A 16 -10.38 -0.02 -18.62
CA GLU A 16 -9.67 1.26 -18.63
C GLU A 16 -8.31 1.20 -19.38
N THR A 17 -8.33 0.62 -20.58
CA THR A 17 -7.14 0.46 -21.43
C THR A 17 -7.42 0.85 -22.89
N VAL A 18 -6.37 1.10 -23.67
CA VAL A 18 -6.46 1.30 -25.11
C VAL A 18 -6.23 -0.04 -25.82
N ASN A 19 -7.28 -0.54 -26.50
CA ASN A 19 -7.24 -1.84 -27.21
C ASN A 19 -6.82 -3.03 -26.32
N GLY A 20 -7.21 -3.01 -25.04
CA GLY A 20 -6.87 -4.06 -24.10
C GLY A 20 -5.43 -4.07 -23.62
N GLN A 21 -4.62 -3.08 -23.98
CA GLN A 21 -3.22 -2.97 -23.64
C GLN A 21 -2.99 -1.83 -22.64
N MET A 22 -2.32 -2.12 -21.51
CA MET A 22 -1.83 -1.10 -20.59
C MET A 22 -0.62 -0.37 -21.17
N PRO A 23 -0.40 0.90 -20.81
CA PRO A 23 0.75 1.65 -21.30
C PRO A 23 2.05 0.95 -20.97
N VAL A 24 2.93 0.85 -21.95
CA VAL A 24 4.29 0.28 -21.82
C VAL A 24 5.26 1.20 -22.55
N GLY A 25 6.56 0.97 -22.37
CA GLY A 25 7.61 1.74 -23.02
C GLY A 25 8.38 2.62 -22.03
N PHE A 26 9.57 3.04 -22.44
CA PHE A 26 10.51 3.71 -21.56
C PHE A 26 10.00 5.08 -21.05
N ASP A 27 9.31 5.83 -21.90
CA ASP A 27 8.73 7.12 -21.50
C ASP A 27 7.69 6.96 -20.37
N ASN A 28 6.86 5.91 -20.49
CA ASN A 28 5.89 5.58 -19.48
C ASN A 28 6.54 5.03 -18.19
N TYR A 29 7.64 4.27 -18.33
CA TYR A 29 8.37 3.73 -17.19
C TYR A 29 8.85 4.82 -16.22
N LEU A 30 9.40 5.92 -16.72
CA LEU A 30 9.81 7.03 -15.87
C LEU A 30 8.61 7.69 -15.15
N ASN A 31 7.47 7.81 -15.83
CA ASN A 31 6.24 8.30 -15.20
C ASN A 31 5.76 7.37 -14.07
N VAL A 32 5.90 6.05 -14.25
CA VAL A 32 5.58 5.03 -13.26
C VAL A 32 6.52 5.12 -12.06
N VAL A 33 7.84 5.14 -12.28
CA VAL A 33 8.83 5.18 -11.20
C VAL A 33 8.65 6.40 -10.29
N PHE A 34 8.33 7.55 -10.88
CA PHE A 34 8.14 8.80 -10.13
C PHE A 34 6.68 9.04 -9.71
N GLY A 35 5.75 8.13 -10.01
CA GLY A 35 4.34 8.29 -9.69
C GLY A 35 3.76 9.59 -10.22
N LYS A 36 4.11 9.97 -11.46
CA LYS A 36 3.77 11.27 -12.02
C LYS A 36 2.27 11.42 -12.24
N LEU A 37 1.68 12.45 -11.67
CA LEU A 37 0.28 12.81 -11.89
C LEU A 37 0.10 13.46 -13.27
N ASN A 38 -1.00 13.14 -13.95
CA ASN A 38 -1.33 13.62 -15.30
C ASN A 38 -0.15 13.43 -16.28
N PRO A 39 0.34 12.19 -16.43
CA PRO A 39 1.48 11.94 -17.30
C PRO A 39 1.13 12.25 -18.76
N LYS A 40 2.13 12.66 -19.53
CA LYS A 40 2.02 12.77 -20.98
C LYS A 40 2.75 11.59 -21.57
N GLY A 41 2.06 10.79 -22.38
CA GLY A 41 2.64 9.61 -23.02
C GLY A 41 1.80 9.17 -24.20
N GLN A 42 2.30 8.18 -24.96
CA GLN A 42 1.57 7.57 -26.06
C GLN A 42 0.63 6.48 -25.54
N ASN A 43 -0.54 6.38 -26.16
CA ASN A 43 -1.54 5.34 -25.87
C ASN A 43 -1.99 5.28 -24.40
N LEU A 44 -2.06 6.46 -23.74
CA LEU A 44 -2.60 6.55 -22.40
C LEU A 44 -4.13 6.55 -22.46
N PRO A 45 -4.82 5.65 -21.74
CA PRO A 45 -6.26 5.74 -21.54
C PRO A 45 -6.60 6.97 -20.70
N ASP A 46 -7.85 7.43 -20.79
CA ASP A 46 -8.31 8.63 -20.09
C ASP A 46 -8.09 8.52 -18.57
N PHE A 47 -8.29 7.35 -18.00
CA PHE A 47 -8.05 7.09 -16.59
C PHE A 47 -6.60 7.40 -16.18
N GLU A 48 -5.61 6.89 -16.89
CA GLU A 48 -4.19 7.11 -16.55
C GLU A 48 -3.68 8.49 -16.96
N SER A 49 -4.27 9.09 -18.00
CA SER A 49 -3.91 10.45 -18.43
C SER A 49 -4.29 11.51 -17.40
N THR A 50 -5.31 11.25 -16.60
CA THR A 50 -5.82 12.14 -15.53
C THR A 50 -5.39 11.72 -14.13
N ASN A 51 -4.73 10.58 -14.00
CA ASN A 51 -4.25 10.04 -12.74
C ASN A 51 -2.74 9.70 -12.81
N ARG A 52 -2.36 8.48 -12.44
CA ARG A 52 -1.01 7.91 -12.56
C ARG A 52 -1.05 6.65 -13.39
N ILE A 53 0.07 6.30 -14.01
CA ILE A 53 0.18 5.05 -14.74
C ILE A 53 0.45 3.91 -13.78
N GLY A 54 -0.46 2.93 -13.74
CA GLY A 54 -0.33 1.71 -12.94
C GLY A 54 -0.93 1.82 -11.54
N ASN A 55 -0.95 0.69 -10.85
CA ASN A 55 -1.45 0.54 -9.48
C ASN A 55 -0.30 0.74 -8.50
N HIS A 56 -0.29 1.86 -7.81
CA HIS A 56 0.75 2.25 -6.86
C HIS A 56 0.37 1.88 -5.44
N LEU A 57 1.25 1.15 -4.78
CA LEU A 57 1.12 0.81 -3.36
C LEU A 57 2.47 1.01 -2.66
N GLY A 58 2.44 1.52 -1.47
CA GLY A 58 3.66 1.71 -0.70
C GLY A 58 3.45 1.74 0.79
N SER A 59 4.55 1.92 1.52
CA SER A 59 4.52 2.18 2.94
C SER A 59 5.61 3.16 3.36
N VAL A 60 5.32 3.86 4.45
CA VAL A 60 6.31 4.62 5.21
C VAL A 60 6.46 3.94 6.56
N ASP A 61 7.68 3.51 6.86
CA ASP A 61 8.00 2.71 8.02
C ASP A 61 8.86 3.51 8.99
N LEU A 62 8.44 3.56 10.23
CA LEU A 62 9.19 4.16 11.34
C LEU A 62 9.37 3.13 12.43
N GLY A 63 10.55 3.07 13.02
CA GLY A 63 10.83 2.18 14.13
C GLY A 63 11.81 2.81 15.12
N LEU A 64 11.64 2.44 16.38
CA LEU A 64 12.53 2.77 17.47
C LEU A 64 12.92 1.48 18.19
N GLU A 65 14.20 1.18 18.19
CA GLU A 65 14.76 0.07 18.93
C GLU A 65 15.52 0.59 20.15
N ILE A 66 15.22 0.01 21.29
CA ILE A 66 15.84 0.36 22.58
C ILE A 66 16.46 -0.91 23.16
N ASP A 67 17.77 -0.90 23.26
CA ASP A 67 18.52 -1.98 23.90
C ASP A 67 18.73 -1.72 25.38
N THR A 68 18.30 -2.69 26.18
CA THR A 68 18.57 -2.74 27.62
C THR A 68 19.45 -3.95 27.97
N TYR A 69 19.87 -4.05 29.22
CA TYR A 69 20.67 -5.19 29.70
C TYR A 69 19.93 -6.52 29.54
N GLY A 70 18.62 -6.54 29.81
CA GLY A 70 17.82 -7.78 29.82
C GLY A 70 16.97 -8.03 28.58
N ALA A 71 16.70 -7.02 27.78
CA ALA A 71 15.80 -7.12 26.63
C ALA A 71 16.07 -6.06 25.56
N THR A 72 15.66 -6.37 24.33
CA THR A 72 15.52 -5.42 23.23
C THR A 72 14.03 -5.12 23.06
N LEU A 73 13.68 -3.85 23.06
CA LEU A 73 12.33 -3.33 22.80
C LEU A 73 12.33 -2.69 21.41
N LEU A 74 11.43 -3.13 20.53
CA LEU A 74 11.19 -2.53 19.22
C LEU A 74 9.76 -2.03 19.15
N MET A 75 9.58 -0.74 18.94
CA MET A 75 8.31 -0.12 18.60
C MET A 75 8.38 0.30 17.12
N TYR A 76 7.33 -0.01 16.36
CA TYR A 76 7.30 0.35 14.95
C TYR A 76 5.90 0.72 14.47
N ARG A 77 5.88 1.53 13.44
CA ARG A 77 4.71 1.87 12.66
C ARG A 77 5.02 1.76 11.19
N GLN A 78 4.12 1.09 10.46
CA GLN A 78 4.09 1.03 9.01
C GLN A 78 2.80 1.69 8.53
N SER A 79 2.90 2.83 7.85
CA SER A 79 1.76 3.56 7.31
C SER A 79 1.61 3.20 5.83
N LEU A 80 0.44 2.68 5.46
CA LEU A 80 0.12 2.37 4.07
C LEU A 80 -0.14 3.65 3.28
N VAL A 81 0.30 3.67 2.05
CA VAL A 81 0.06 4.75 1.10
C VAL A 81 -0.32 4.18 -0.26
N GLU A 82 -1.27 4.81 -0.90
CA GLU A 82 -1.73 4.46 -2.24
C GLU A 82 -1.79 5.73 -3.10
N ASP A 83 -1.33 5.63 -4.33
CA ASP A 83 -1.33 6.74 -5.28
C ASP A 83 -0.79 8.06 -4.70
N GLY A 84 -1.70 9.02 -4.49
CA GLY A 84 -1.38 10.36 -4.02
C GLY A 84 -1.48 10.59 -2.53
N SER A 85 -2.00 9.62 -1.77
CA SER A 85 -2.28 9.78 -0.33
C SER A 85 -1.03 10.11 0.50
N LEU A 86 0.14 9.60 0.09
CA LEU A 86 1.42 9.94 0.71
C LEU A 86 1.67 11.46 0.73
N PHE A 87 1.42 12.13 -0.38
CA PHE A 87 1.75 13.57 -0.51
C PHE A 87 0.83 14.46 0.32
N TYR A 88 -0.39 13.98 0.58
CA TYR A 88 -1.41 14.71 1.34
C TYR A 88 -1.53 14.24 2.78
N LEU A 89 -0.85 13.14 3.13
CA LEU A 89 -0.91 12.50 4.45
C LEU A 89 -2.36 12.20 4.89
N SER A 90 -3.23 11.92 3.93
CA SER A 90 -4.66 11.75 4.17
C SER A 90 -4.99 10.43 4.88
N ASN A 91 -4.10 9.44 4.79
CA ASN A 91 -4.28 8.10 5.35
C ASN A 91 -3.38 7.79 6.57
N LEU A 92 -2.93 8.83 7.29
CA LEU A 92 -2.11 8.65 8.49
C LEU A 92 -2.76 7.81 9.60
N MET A 93 -4.09 7.68 9.59
CA MET A 93 -4.79 6.81 10.55
C MET A 93 -4.58 5.34 10.27
N ASP A 94 -4.36 4.96 9.00
CA ASP A 94 -4.19 3.59 8.58
C ASP A 94 -2.76 3.10 8.76
N GLY A 95 -2.63 1.82 9.01
CA GLY A 95 -1.33 1.18 9.11
C GLY A 95 -1.23 0.12 10.20
N LEU A 96 -0.05 -0.44 10.30
CA LEU A 96 0.34 -1.43 11.29
C LEU A 96 1.15 -0.75 12.40
N ASN A 97 0.77 -0.98 13.66
CA ASN A 97 1.56 -0.59 14.81
C ASN A 97 2.02 -1.85 15.53
N GLY A 98 3.27 -1.93 15.88
CA GLY A 98 3.85 -3.09 16.52
C GLY A 98 4.70 -2.76 17.73
N LEU A 99 4.65 -3.65 18.69
CA LEU A 99 5.51 -3.69 19.86
C LEU A 99 6.10 -5.09 19.97
N LYS A 100 7.42 -5.17 19.91
CA LYS A 100 8.17 -6.40 20.08
C LYS A 100 9.12 -6.27 21.27
N ILE A 101 9.10 -7.26 22.15
CA ILE A 101 10.02 -7.37 23.28
C ILE A 101 10.75 -8.68 23.12
N LYS A 102 12.06 -8.63 22.94
CA LYS A 102 12.93 -9.80 22.83
C LYS A 102 13.85 -9.85 24.03
N ARG A 103 13.79 -10.93 24.78
CA ARG A 103 14.66 -11.20 25.92
C ARG A 103 16.08 -11.53 25.46
N LYS A 104 17.09 -11.01 26.14
CA LYS A 104 18.50 -11.26 25.82
C LYS A 104 19.12 -12.40 26.61
N ASN A 105 18.62 -12.66 27.81
CA ASN A 105 19.20 -13.65 28.72
C ASN A 105 18.26 -14.85 28.89
N SER A 106 18.79 -16.06 28.81
CA SER A 106 18.11 -17.29 29.19
C SER A 106 18.51 -17.67 30.61
N TYR A 107 17.57 -18.14 31.41
CA TYR A 107 17.82 -18.58 32.79
C TYR A 107 17.79 -20.10 32.93
N GLY A 108 17.66 -20.85 31.80
CA GLY A 108 17.70 -22.31 31.78
C GLY A 108 16.47 -22.96 32.43
N ALA A 109 15.32 -22.28 32.43
CA ALA A 109 14.06 -22.87 32.88
C ALA A 109 13.48 -23.81 31.81
N ASP A 110 12.69 -24.79 32.21
CA ASP A 110 12.05 -25.74 31.30
C ASP A 110 11.08 -25.06 30.32
N PHE A 111 10.54 -23.91 30.71
CA PHE A 111 9.72 -23.06 29.86
C PHE A 111 10.17 -21.61 29.98
N GLU A 112 10.47 -20.98 28.84
CA GLU A 112 10.88 -19.59 28.75
C GLU A 112 10.15 -18.86 27.62
N ILE A 113 9.61 -17.68 27.94
CA ILE A 113 9.11 -16.75 26.93
C ILE A 113 10.31 -15.88 26.49
N ASN A 114 10.76 -16.08 25.27
CA ASN A 114 11.93 -15.38 24.71
C ASN A 114 11.54 -14.15 23.90
N GLU A 115 10.31 -14.14 23.39
CA GLU A 115 9.81 -13.05 22.56
C GLU A 115 8.32 -12.82 22.78
N PHE A 116 7.93 -11.56 22.85
CA PHE A 116 6.54 -11.11 22.85
C PHE A 116 6.35 -10.15 21.69
N LEU A 117 5.32 -10.37 20.87
CA LEU A 117 4.93 -9.51 19.76
C LEU A 117 3.46 -9.15 19.90
N LEU A 118 3.16 -7.85 19.87
CA LEU A 118 1.81 -7.31 19.79
C LEU A 118 1.73 -6.41 18.56
N GLU A 119 0.77 -6.70 17.68
CA GLU A 119 0.50 -5.90 16.50
C GLU A 119 -0.95 -5.46 16.45
N PHE A 120 -1.16 -4.22 16.02
CA PHE A 120 -2.47 -3.65 15.75
C PHE A 120 -2.50 -3.06 14.35
N PHE A 121 -3.35 -3.62 13.49
CA PHE A 121 -3.56 -3.17 12.12
C PHE A 121 -4.90 -2.48 11.98
N TYR A 122 -4.90 -1.29 11.35
CA TYR A 122 -6.09 -0.52 11.03
C TYR A 122 -6.02 -0.06 9.58
N SER A 123 -7.10 -0.23 8.81
CA SER A 123 -7.17 0.10 7.38
C SER A 123 -8.54 0.64 6.95
N LYS A 124 -9.31 1.20 7.89
CA LYS A 124 -10.69 1.65 7.62
C LYS A 124 -10.81 3.13 7.28
N SER A 125 -9.77 3.93 7.53
CA SER A 125 -9.78 5.35 7.21
C SER A 125 -9.73 5.61 5.72
N GLN A 126 -8.87 4.88 5.00
CA GLN A 126 -8.70 4.96 3.54
C GLN A 126 -8.55 6.40 3.03
N GLY A 127 -7.94 7.27 3.86
CA GLY A 127 -7.79 8.69 3.56
C GLY A 127 -9.08 9.52 3.64
N GLY A 128 -10.20 8.91 4.10
CA GLY A 128 -11.51 9.54 4.17
C GLY A 128 -12.45 9.15 3.04
N ASP A 129 -13.66 9.70 3.09
CA ASP A 129 -14.80 9.31 2.23
C ASP A 129 -14.82 10.01 0.86
N LYS A 130 -13.93 10.96 0.61
CA LYS A 130 -13.87 11.73 -0.63
C LYS A 130 -12.64 11.37 -1.45
N PHE A 131 -12.85 11.01 -2.70
CA PHE A 131 -11.76 10.73 -3.64
C PHE A 131 -10.95 11.99 -3.98
N ILE A 132 -11.64 13.11 -4.31
CA ILE A 132 -11.02 14.42 -4.58
C ILE A 132 -11.83 15.48 -3.84
N GLU A 133 -11.17 16.33 -3.07
CA GLU A 133 -11.79 17.53 -2.53
C GLU A 133 -11.70 18.71 -3.52
N GLY A 134 -12.58 19.71 -3.33
CA GLY A 134 -12.84 20.75 -4.31
C GLY A 134 -11.64 21.58 -4.78
N ASP A 135 -10.52 21.56 -4.03
CA ASP A 135 -9.25 22.18 -4.42
C ASP A 135 -8.26 21.19 -5.08
N GLY A 136 -8.68 19.94 -5.27
CA GLY A 136 -7.87 18.87 -5.86
C GLY A 136 -6.75 18.34 -4.97
N LYS A 137 -6.71 18.74 -3.70
CA LYS A 137 -5.61 18.40 -2.78
C LYS A 137 -5.88 17.17 -1.93
N ALA A 138 -7.09 16.99 -1.44
CA ALA A 138 -7.41 15.82 -0.65
C ALA A 138 -7.60 14.60 -1.56
N ARG A 139 -6.93 13.53 -1.23
CA ARG A 139 -7.04 12.22 -1.86
C ARG A 139 -7.40 11.22 -0.78
N GLY A 140 -8.60 10.68 -0.86
CA GLY A 140 -9.11 9.62 0.00
C GLY A 140 -9.76 8.53 -0.82
N LYS A 141 -10.52 7.66 -0.18
CA LYS A 141 -11.07 6.44 -0.76
C LYS A 141 -9.98 5.53 -1.34
N ASP A 142 -8.85 5.46 -0.64
CA ASP A 142 -7.82 4.48 -0.95
C ASP A 142 -8.43 3.08 -0.79
N ASP A 143 -8.23 2.23 -1.77
CA ASP A 143 -8.70 0.84 -1.74
C ASP A 143 -7.49 -0.08 -1.77
N TYR A 144 -6.74 -0.07 -0.69
CA TYR A 144 -5.47 -0.77 -0.55
C TYR A 144 -5.52 -2.19 -1.13
N PHE A 145 -4.54 -2.53 -1.95
CA PHE A 145 -4.39 -3.81 -2.62
C PHE A 145 -5.37 -4.08 -3.77
N ASN A 146 -6.29 -3.16 -4.08
CA ASN A 146 -7.23 -3.27 -5.20
C ASN A 146 -6.95 -2.19 -6.24
N HIS A 147 -7.54 -2.29 -7.43
CA HIS A 147 -7.40 -1.29 -8.48
C HIS A 147 -8.47 -1.42 -9.56
N VAL A 148 -8.96 -0.31 -10.10
CA VAL A 148 -10.03 -0.31 -11.10
C VAL A 148 -9.62 -0.97 -12.41
N GLN A 149 -8.37 -0.81 -12.81
CA GLN A 149 -7.81 -1.33 -14.07
C GLN A 149 -7.23 -2.74 -13.89
N VAL A 150 -6.53 -2.98 -12.78
CA VAL A 150 -6.01 -4.28 -12.37
C VAL A 150 -6.93 -4.88 -11.33
N ARG A 151 -8.06 -5.45 -11.77
CA ARG A 151 -9.15 -5.85 -10.86
C ARG A 151 -8.81 -6.93 -9.85
N ASP A 152 -7.82 -7.78 -10.14
CA ASP A 152 -7.30 -8.73 -9.16
C ASP A 152 -6.42 -8.04 -8.10
N GLY A 153 -6.08 -6.76 -8.31
CA GLY A 153 -5.26 -5.98 -7.42
C GLY A 153 -3.92 -6.62 -7.12
N TRP A 154 -3.42 -6.41 -5.90
CA TRP A 154 -2.22 -7.05 -5.39
C TRP A 154 -2.52 -8.45 -4.88
N SER A 155 -2.94 -9.35 -5.77
CA SER A 155 -3.27 -10.71 -5.39
C SER A 155 -2.62 -11.77 -6.28
N TYR A 156 -2.48 -12.97 -5.74
CA TYR A 156 -2.01 -14.15 -6.45
C TYR A 156 -2.73 -15.38 -5.91
N TYR A 157 -3.31 -16.18 -6.78
CA TYR A 157 -4.14 -17.35 -6.43
C TYR A 157 -5.17 -17.04 -5.32
N ASN A 158 -5.95 -15.97 -5.48
CA ASN A 158 -6.98 -15.51 -4.55
C ASN A 158 -6.45 -15.19 -3.13
N ARG A 159 -5.21 -14.74 -3.03
CA ARG A 159 -4.60 -14.28 -1.78
C ARG A 159 -3.93 -12.93 -2.00
N THR A 160 -4.19 -11.99 -1.12
CA THR A 160 -3.51 -10.69 -1.15
C THR A 160 -2.03 -10.86 -0.83
N ILE A 161 -1.18 -10.29 -1.67
CA ILE A 161 0.27 -10.38 -1.54
C ILE A 161 0.71 -9.48 -0.37
N GLY A 162 1.46 -10.08 0.57
CA GLY A 162 2.08 -9.35 1.68
C GLY A 162 1.19 -9.16 2.90
N ILE A 163 -0.14 -9.25 2.78
CA ILE A 163 -1.05 -9.04 3.91
C ILE A 163 -2.24 -10.03 3.89
N PRO A 164 -2.16 -11.10 4.67
CA PRO A 164 -3.16 -12.18 4.60
C PRO A 164 -4.53 -11.83 5.20
N VAL A 165 -4.62 -10.73 5.94
CA VAL A 165 -5.87 -10.31 6.61
C VAL A 165 -6.79 -9.48 5.71
N ILE A 166 -6.31 -9.05 4.53
CA ILE A 166 -7.12 -8.36 3.53
C ILE A 166 -7.47 -9.35 2.42
N SER A 167 -8.77 -9.56 2.19
CA SER A 167 -9.23 -10.41 1.12
C SER A 167 -9.06 -9.72 -0.24
N PRO A 168 -8.66 -10.47 -1.28
CA PRO A 168 -8.66 -9.94 -2.64
C PRO A 168 -10.06 -9.52 -3.06
N THR A 169 -10.15 -8.49 -3.88
CA THR A 169 -11.41 -8.09 -4.49
C THR A 169 -11.90 -9.17 -5.44
N THR A 170 -13.16 -9.57 -5.31
CA THR A 170 -13.82 -10.42 -6.30
C THR A 170 -14.60 -9.54 -7.25
N GLU A 171 -14.84 -9.98 -8.48
CA GLU A 171 -15.61 -9.21 -9.50
C GLU A 171 -16.97 -8.71 -8.99
N THR A 172 -17.55 -9.39 -8.00
CA THR A 172 -18.82 -9.03 -7.39
C THR A 172 -18.74 -7.91 -6.36
N SER A 173 -17.54 -7.57 -5.87
CA SER A 173 -17.34 -6.59 -4.81
C SER A 173 -17.13 -5.14 -5.31
N TRP A 174 -17.01 -4.94 -6.62
CA TRP A 174 -16.95 -3.62 -7.25
C TRP A 174 -18.34 -2.96 -7.33
N ARG A 175 -18.94 -2.74 -6.18
CA ARG A 175 -20.03 -1.79 -6.06
C ARG A 175 -19.53 -0.64 -5.20
N TRP A 176 -19.17 0.44 -5.85
CA TRP A 176 -19.06 1.73 -5.16
C TRP A 176 -20.38 1.98 -4.44
N PRO A 177 -20.37 2.31 -3.16
CA PRO A 177 -21.56 2.73 -2.46
C PRO A 177 -22.11 4.01 -3.04
#